data_02e4d8bed0a0bc3394e37c04f25f492a
#
_entry.id   02e4d8bed0a0bc3394e37c04f25f492a
#
_cell.length_a   1.000
_cell.length_b   1.000
_cell.length_c   1.000
_cell.angle_alpha   90.00
_cell.angle_beta   90.00
_cell.angle_gamma   90.00
#
_symmetry.space_group_name_H-M   'P 1'
#
loop_
_entity.id
_entity.type
_entity.pdbx_description
1 polymer ?
#
loop_
_entity_poly.entity_id
_entity_poly.type
_entity_poly.pdbx_seq_one_letter_code
_entity_poly.pdbx_strand_id
1 'polypeptide(L)'
;MSKIDKNKTIHILGGGPAGMSAAYYAHKNKCNYHLYESSNQVGGNAKTLNFDNFLIDTGAHRLHDKNESITNEIKMLLGDNLNKVSSPSKIYFNDEMINFPIKVVDVINKLDFKTSYKIIIENILTIFNNNHNPRNFKELAYNNYGKTLSNLFLINYTEKLWGEQATNLDASISGGRLKNLDLYSILKNLILNKKDAKHIDGDFLYPKYGFGTIFNTILQNLDQEKVSLKTPIKNIIHDNNIIKKIKLNNNEEIDVDQVISTLPLPILIKQLTPSAPKRIKRIVDNIKYRDLKLFILFLDKESFSDNASLYFPEKEILFTRIYEPKNRSSYMSPRNKTSIVIEVPCSRSINDDSDDTKIYNDIKSFLINKKFITADEIINYKVLSMPFAYPVLKSDNNLTEVFNFIGKIKNINLIGRSAEFKYLHVHDLFNRSKQIIKSIIDN
;
A
#
# COMPACT_ATOMS: atom_id res chain seq x y z
N MET A 1 -27.48 22.55 16.25
CA MET A 1 -26.10 22.65 15.73
C MET A 1 -25.25 23.15 16.88
N SER A 2 -24.57 22.24 17.58
CA SER A 2 -23.58 22.60 18.58
C SER A 2 -22.43 23.29 17.83
N LYS A 3 -22.15 24.53 18.20
CA LYS A 3 -20.96 25.23 17.67
C LYS A 3 -19.74 24.51 18.19
N ILE A 4 -18.84 24.08 17.25
CA ILE A 4 -17.49 23.66 17.62
C ILE A 4 -16.96 24.63 18.65
N ASP A 5 -16.47 24.13 19.76
CA ASP A 5 -15.55 24.90 20.56
C ASP A 5 -14.28 25.11 19.71
N LYS A 6 -14.25 26.26 19.01
CA LYS A 6 -13.16 26.64 18.07
C LYS A 6 -11.79 26.67 18.74
N ASN A 7 -11.73 26.47 20.05
CA ASN A 7 -10.52 26.44 20.85
C ASN A 7 -9.86 25.04 20.90
N LYS A 8 -10.57 23.96 20.51
CA LYS A 8 -10.00 22.61 20.54
C LYS A 8 -9.06 22.37 19.36
N THR A 9 -7.85 21.92 19.67
CA THR A 9 -6.82 21.59 18.68
C THR A 9 -6.82 20.09 18.38
N ILE A 10 -6.81 19.74 17.10
CA ILE A 10 -6.66 18.36 16.62
C ILE A 10 -5.16 18.08 16.38
N HIS A 11 -4.57 17.22 17.20
CA HIS A 11 -3.18 16.81 17.05
C HIS A 11 -3.09 15.55 16.17
N ILE A 12 -2.47 15.67 15.00
CA ILE A 12 -2.36 14.60 13.99
C ILE A 12 -0.94 14.00 14.09
N LEU A 13 -0.86 12.72 14.47
CA LEU A 13 0.39 12.02 14.69
C LEU A 13 0.75 11.16 13.45
N GLY A 14 1.73 11.62 12.69
CA GLY A 14 2.22 11.03 11.45
C GLY A 14 1.73 11.75 10.19
N GLY A 15 2.65 12.08 9.29
CA GLY A 15 2.42 12.80 8.02
C GLY A 15 2.32 11.88 6.78
N GLY A 16 1.97 10.60 6.98
CA GLY A 16 1.66 9.68 5.88
C GLY A 16 0.34 10.05 5.16
N PRO A 17 -0.11 9.26 4.15
CA PRO A 17 -1.33 9.57 3.40
C PRO A 17 -2.56 9.81 4.29
N ALA A 18 -2.69 9.08 5.39
CA ALA A 18 -3.78 9.23 6.34
C ALA A 18 -3.71 10.55 7.11
N GLY A 19 -2.53 10.91 7.65
CA GLY A 19 -2.36 12.16 8.38
C GLY A 19 -2.48 13.37 7.49
N MET A 20 -1.91 13.31 6.27
CA MET A 20 -2.05 14.40 5.30
C MET A 20 -3.49 14.61 4.88
N SER A 21 -4.26 13.55 4.66
CA SER A 21 -5.69 13.68 4.37
C SER A 21 -6.49 14.21 5.57
N ALA A 22 -6.13 13.84 6.81
CA ALA A 22 -6.74 14.40 8.01
C ALA A 22 -6.45 15.89 8.15
N ALA A 23 -5.18 16.32 7.95
CA ALA A 23 -4.80 17.73 7.97
C ALA A 23 -5.50 18.52 6.87
N TYR A 24 -5.62 17.97 5.66
CA TYR A 24 -6.37 18.59 4.55
C TYR A 24 -7.82 18.87 4.92
N TYR A 25 -8.53 17.90 5.51
CA TYR A 25 -9.92 18.10 5.89
C TYR A 25 -10.06 18.99 7.13
N ALA A 26 -9.14 18.95 8.09
CA ALA A 26 -9.11 19.87 9.22
C ALA A 26 -8.94 21.32 8.75
N HIS A 27 -7.98 21.57 7.87
CA HIS A 27 -7.75 22.88 7.25
C HIS A 27 -8.96 23.37 6.45
N LYS A 28 -9.52 22.52 5.57
CA LYS A 28 -10.69 22.82 4.73
C LYS A 28 -11.93 23.21 5.56
N ASN A 29 -12.08 22.62 6.75
CA ASN A 29 -13.17 22.93 7.68
C ASN A 29 -12.80 24.01 8.70
N LYS A 30 -11.65 24.68 8.57
CA LYS A 30 -11.18 25.75 9.47
C LYS A 30 -11.06 25.31 10.94
N CYS A 31 -10.76 24.03 11.18
CA CYS A 31 -10.43 23.53 12.51
C CYS A 31 -9.03 24.01 12.91
N ASN A 32 -8.80 24.14 14.22
CA ASN A 32 -7.45 24.26 14.72
C ASN A 32 -6.80 22.86 14.73
N TYR A 33 -5.59 22.73 14.17
CA TYR A 33 -4.90 21.45 14.08
C TYR A 33 -3.38 21.65 14.12
N HIS A 34 -2.66 20.59 14.48
CA HIS A 34 -1.21 20.51 14.32
C HIS A 34 -0.80 19.11 13.90
N LEU A 35 0.04 19.00 12.85
CA LEU A 35 0.54 17.73 12.31
C LEU A 35 2.01 17.56 12.69
N TYR A 36 2.36 16.37 13.20
CA TYR A 36 3.72 15.98 13.57
C TYR A 36 4.17 14.81 12.70
N GLU A 37 5.29 14.99 12.00
CA GLU A 37 5.92 13.96 11.15
C GLU A 37 7.38 13.74 11.57
N SER A 38 7.75 12.48 11.74
CA SER A 38 9.09 12.09 12.20
C SER A 38 10.19 12.30 11.14
N SER A 39 9.83 12.21 9.86
CA SER A 39 10.76 12.39 8.74
C SER A 39 10.81 13.86 8.28
N ASN A 40 11.73 14.13 7.36
CA ASN A 40 11.86 15.45 6.72
C ASN A 40 10.89 15.68 5.57
N GLN A 41 10.02 14.72 5.25
CA GLN A 41 9.10 14.77 4.12
C GLN A 41 7.79 14.06 4.45
N VAL A 42 6.66 14.65 4.06
CA VAL A 42 5.33 14.03 4.16
C VAL A 42 5.11 12.92 3.12
N GLY A 43 4.03 12.17 3.26
CA GLY A 43 3.62 11.11 2.33
C GLY A 43 3.91 9.69 2.82
N GLY A 44 4.65 9.50 3.93
CA GLY A 44 4.92 8.17 4.50
C GLY A 44 5.47 7.19 3.45
N ASN A 45 4.82 6.04 3.28
CA ASN A 45 5.18 5.05 2.26
C ASN A 45 4.61 5.37 0.86
N ALA A 46 4.13 6.59 0.61
CA ALA A 46 3.63 7.04 -0.69
C ALA A 46 4.33 8.33 -1.15
N LYS A 47 5.62 8.44 -0.82
CA LYS A 47 6.49 9.55 -1.24
C LYS A 47 6.93 9.40 -2.68
N THR A 48 7.32 10.51 -3.28
CA THR A 48 8.18 10.55 -4.47
C THR A 48 9.50 11.18 -4.08
N LEU A 49 10.59 10.50 -4.38
CA LEU A 49 11.96 10.94 -4.13
C LEU A 49 12.63 11.34 -5.43
N ASN A 50 13.55 12.31 -5.37
CA ASN A 50 14.33 12.74 -6.52
C ASN A 50 15.79 12.28 -6.36
N PHE A 51 16.30 11.58 -7.38
CA PHE A 51 17.69 11.16 -7.51
C PHE A 51 18.21 11.62 -8.88
N ASP A 52 18.96 12.69 -8.94
CA ASP A 52 19.59 13.21 -10.17
C ASP A 52 18.60 13.29 -11.35
N ASN A 53 17.42 13.91 -11.12
CA ASN A 53 16.29 14.04 -12.05
C ASN A 53 15.49 12.74 -12.34
N PHE A 54 15.76 11.65 -11.65
CA PHE A 54 14.87 10.51 -11.63
C PHE A 54 13.91 10.65 -10.45
N LEU A 55 12.62 10.67 -10.74
CA LEU A 55 11.57 10.68 -9.74
C LEU A 55 11.13 9.25 -9.45
N ILE A 56 11.21 8.85 -8.19
CA ILE A 56 10.97 7.48 -7.75
C ILE A 56 9.88 7.48 -6.69
N ASP A 57 8.77 6.81 -6.98
CA ASP A 57 7.76 6.53 -5.96
C ASP A 57 8.23 5.41 -5.04
N THR A 58 7.91 5.53 -3.76
CA THR A 58 8.21 4.52 -2.75
C THR A 58 7.24 3.34 -2.77
N GLY A 59 6.73 3.00 -3.93
CA GLY A 59 5.83 1.88 -4.21
C GLY A 59 5.06 2.08 -5.51
N ALA A 60 4.54 0.99 -6.07
CA ALA A 60 3.78 1.01 -7.32
C ALA A 60 2.36 1.56 -7.13
N HIS A 61 2.24 2.79 -6.64
CA HIS A 61 0.95 3.43 -6.34
C HIS A 61 0.16 3.76 -7.60
N ARG A 62 -1.18 3.67 -7.48
CA ARG A 62 -2.16 4.04 -8.52
C ARG A 62 -3.36 4.67 -7.83
N LEU A 63 -3.91 5.73 -8.42
CA LEU A 63 -5.17 6.30 -7.97
C LEU A 63 -6.30 5.75 -8.85
N HIS A 64 -7.00 4.74 -8.32
CA HIS A 64 -8.18 4.20 -8.98
C HIS A 64 -9.41 5.04 -8.61
N ASP A 65 -10.30 5.26 -9.58
CA ASP A 65 -11.56 5.98 -9.37
C ASP A 65 -12.61 5.08 -8.70
N LYS A 66 -12.37 4.73 -7.42
CA LYS A 66 -13.29 3.91 -6.62
C LYS A 66 -14.28 4.72 -5.79
N ASN A 67 -14.01 6.01 -5.62
CA ASN A 67 -14.86 6.96 -4.93
C ASN A 67 -14.82 8.28 -5.69
N GLU A 68 -15.83 8.52 -6.50
CA GLU A 68 -15.91 9.68 -7.40
C GLU A 68 -15.78 11.02 -6.65
N SER A 69 -16.40 11.16 -5.48
CA SER A 69 -16.30 12.38 -4.67
C SER A 69 -14.85 12.67 -4.28
N ILE A 70 -14.12 11.66 -3.78
CA ILE A 70 -12.72 11.80 -3.40
C ILE A 70 -11.83 12.02 -4.63
N THR A 71 -12.09 11.28 -5.71
CA THR A 71 -11.35 11.45 -6.96
C THR A 71 -11.48 12.88 -7.49
N ASN A 72 -12.68 13.45 -7.47
CA ASN A 72 -12.92 14.83 -7.92
C ASN A 72 -12.24 15.85 -6.99
N GLU A 73 -12.19 15.61 -5.67
CA GLU A 73 -11.42 16.46 -4.75
C GLU A 73 -9.91 16.44 -5.08
N ILE A 74 -9.35 15.26 -5.38
CA ILE A 74 -7.93 15.12 -5.78
C ILE A 74 -7.68 15.76 -7.16
N LYS A 75 -8.62 15.63 -8.11
CA LYS A 75 -8.53 16.32 -9.41
C LYS A 75 -8.50 17.83 -9.23
N MET A 76 -9.36 18.40 -8.40
CA MET A 76 -9.36 19.83 -8.10
C MET A 76 -8.06 20.28 -7.41
N LEU A 77 -7.51 19.43 -6.52
CA LEU A 77 -6.26 19.73 -5.81
C LEU A 77 -5.05 19.79 -6.75
N LEU A 78 -4.98 18.88 -7.72
CA LEU A 78 -3.82 18.72 -8.59
C LEU A 78 -3.95 19.45 -9.94
N GLY A 79 -5.17 19.74 -10.38
CA GLY A 79 -5.44 20.35 -11.68
C GLY A 79 -4.77 19.59 -12.83
N ASP A 80 -4.05 20.29 -13.70
CA ASP A 80 -3.36 19.73 -14.87
C ASP A 80 -2.17 18.82 -14.53
N ASN A 81 -1.84 18.67 -13.24
CA ASN A 81 -0.79 17.76 -12.79
C ASN A 81 -1.28 16.33 -12.58
N LEU A 82 -2.54 16.01 -12.88
CA LEU A 82 -3.10 14.67 -12.76
C LEU A 82 -3.47 14.11 -14.15
N ASN A 83 -2.75 13.10 -14.59
CA ASN A 83 -2.94 12.46 -15.89
C ASN A 83 -3.72 11.15 -15.75
N LYS A 84 -4.45 10.81 -16.82
CA LYS A 84 -5.00 9.47 -17.02
C LYS A 84 -3.95 8.61 -17.71
N VAL A 85 -3.66 7.44 -17.13
CA VAL A 85 -2.64 6.50 -17.59
C VAL A 85 -3.31 5.20 -17.98
N SER A 86 -3.01 4.72 -19.18
CA SER A 86 -3.41 3.41 -19.69
C SER A 86 -2.13 2.61 -19.98
N SER A 87 -1.69 1.84 -19.01
CA SER A 87 -0.52 0.99 -19.14
C SER A 87 -0.82 -0.38 -18.53
N PRO A 88 -0.68 -1.47 -19.33
CA PRO A 88 -1.01 -2.81 -18.89
C PRO A 88 -0.01 -3.30 -17.83
N SER A 89 -0.39 -4.35 -17.13
CA SER A 89 0.53 -5.12 -16.29
C SER A 89 0.64 -6.54 -16.82
N LYS A 90 1.77 -7.20 -16.54
CA LYS A 90 2.00 -8.60 -16.91
C LYS A 90 2.57 -9.40 -15.76
N ILE A 91 2.44 -10.70 -15.87
CA ILE A 91 3.07 -11.69 -15.02
C ILE A 91 4.16 -12.37 -15.85
N TYR A 92 5.36 -12.38 -15.33
CA TYR A 92 6.45 -13.18 -15.86
C TYR A 92 6.44 -14.56 -15.19
N PHE A 93 6.32 -15.60 -15.99
CA PHE A 93 6.24 -16.98 -15.51
C PHE A 93 6.79 -17.95 -16.58
N ASN A 94 7.73 -18.80 -16.22
CA ASN A 94 8.39 -19.75 -17.12
C ASN A 94 8.92 -19.09 -18.40
N ASP A 95 9.64 -17.97 -18.26
CA ASP A 95 10.17 -17.15 -19.36
C ASP A 95 9.12 -16.55 -20.31
N GLU A 96 7.85 -16.59 -19.92
CA GLU A 96 6.73 -16.09 -20.70
C GLU A 96 6.04 -14.88 -20.01
N MET A 97 5.49 -13.98 -20.84
CA MET A 97 4.69 -12.85 -20.37
C MET A 97 3.20 -13.16 -20.47
N ILE A 98 2.52 -13.24 -19.34
CA ILE A 98 1.08 -13.48 -19.21
C ILE A 98 0.38 -12.17 -18.86
N ASN A 99 -0.76 -11.88 -19.45
CA ASN A 99 -1.52 -10.67 -19.13
C ASN A 99 -2.04 -10.69 -17.68
N PHE A 100 -2.03 -9.52 -17.04
CA PHE A 100 -2.67 -9.30 -15.75
C PHE A 100 -3.83 -8.28 -15.92
N PRO A 101 -5.04 -8.55 -15.41
CA PRO A 101 -5.45 -9.72 -14.62
C PRO A 101 -5.41 -11.03 -15.42
N ILE A 102 -5.19 -12.12 -14.69
CA ILE A 102 -5.07 -13.46 -15.30
C ILE A 102 -6.40 -13.84 -15.96
N LYS A 103 -6.33 -14.10 -17.26
CA LYS A 103 -7.42 -14.75 -17.98
C LYS A 103 -7.05 -16.21 -18.20
N VAL A 104 -7.95 -17.12 -17.85
CA VAL A 104 -7.69 -18.57 -17.97
C VAL A 104 -7.24 -18.95 -19.38
N VAL A 105 -7.82 -18.32 -20.41
CA VAL A 105 -7.46 -18.55 -21.83
C VAL A 105 -6.02 -18.16 -22.14
N ASP A 106 -5.53 -17.03 -21.59
CA ASP A 106 -4.15 -16.56 -21.83
C ASP A 106 -3.14 -17.51 -21.19
N VAL A 107 -3.51 -18.14 -20.05
CA VAL A 107 -2.65 -19.09 -19.34
C VAL A 107 -2.60 -20.46 -20.07
N ILE A 108 -3.76 -20.98 -20.49
CA ILE A 108 -3.88 -22.28 -21.15
C ILE A 108 -2.99 -22.35 -22.40
N ASN A 109 -2.92 -21.27 -23.17
CA ASN A 109 -2.12 -21.22 -24.39
C ASN A 109 -0.60 -21.21 -24.15
N LYS A 110 -0.15 -21.02 -22.90
CA LYS A 110 1.26 -20.89 -22.51
C LYS A 110 1.75 -21.99 -21.58
N LEU A 111 0.89 -22.92 -21.22
CA LEU A 111 1.20 -24.06 -20.37
C LEU A 111 1.12 -25.37 -21.17
N ASP A 112 1.71 -26.43 -20.60
CA ASP A 112 1.58 -27.78 -21.17
C ASP A 112 0.12 -28.26 -21.14
N PHE A 113 -0.20 -29.18 -22.05
CA PHE A 113 -1.57 -29.69 -22.23
C PHE A 113 -2.17 -30.30 -20.95
N LYS A 114 -1.38 -31.05 -20.17
CA LYS A 114 -1.84 -31.69 -18.95
C LYS A 114 -2.24 -30.69 -17.88
N THR A 115 -1.40 -29.66 -17.67
CA THR A 115 -1.68 -28.57 -16.73
C THR A 115 -2.87 -27.73 -17.18
N SER A 116 -2.96 -27.40 -18.47
CA SER A 116 -4.07 -26.67 -19.06
C SER A 116 -5.40 -27.40 -18.91
N TYR A 117 -5.45 -28.71 -19.20
CA TYR A 117 -6.64 -29.54 -19.00
C TYR A 117 -7.08 -29.55 -17.54
N LYS A 118 -6.14 -29.70 -16.60
CA LYS A 118 -6.44 -29.68 -15.16
C LYS A 118 -7.01 -28.35 -14.72
N ILE A 119 -6.45 -27.23 -15.20
CA ILE A 119 -6.99 -25.89 -14.90
C ILE A 119 -8.42 -25.76 -15.40
N ILE A 120 -8.74 -26.19 -16.61
CA ILE A 120 -10.09 -26.11 -17.18
C ILE A 120 -11.08 -26.90 -16.28
N ILE A 121 -10.77 -28.16 -15.97
CA ILE A 121 -11.68 -29.00 -15.17
C ILE A 121 -11.88 -28.40 -13.76
N GLU A 122 -10.79 -28.00 -13.09
CA GLU A 122 -10.87 -27.39 -11.77
C GLU A 122 -11.70 -26.10 -11.77
N ASN A 123 -11.57 -25.24 -12.80
CA ASN A 123 -12.36 -24.03 -12.90
C ASN A 123 -13.83 -24.29 -13.21
N ILE A 124 -14.16 -25.32 -14.00
CA ILE A 124 -15.56 -25.75 -14.20
C ILE A 124 -16.16 -26.20 -12.86
N LEU A 125 -15.41 -26.96 -12.07
CA LEU A 125 -15.87 -27.42 -10.76
C LEU A 125 -16.09 -26.26 -9.75
N THR A 126 -15.34 -25.15 -9.85
CA THR A 126 -15.57 -24.01 -8.96
C THR A 126 -16.96 -23.36 -9.16
N ILE A 127 -17.58 -23.49 -10.35
CA ILE A 127 -18.93 -22.98 -10.63
C ILE A 127 -19.98 -23.63 -9.72
N PHE A 128 -19.75 -24.88 -9.35
CA PHE A 128 -20.65 -25.68 -8.47
C PHE A 128 -20.29 -25.55 -6.98
N ASN A 129 -19.23 -24.80 -6.66
CA ASN A 129 -18.78 -24.63 -5.29
C ASN A 129 -19.53 -23.49 -4.60
N ASN A 130 -20.42 -23.82 -3.67
CA ASN A 130 -21.25 -22.88 -2.93
C ASN A 130 -20.60 -22.35 -1.63
N ASN A 131 -19.29 -22.52 -1.44
CA ASN A 131 -18.63 -22.02 -0.23
C ASN A 131 -18.35 -20.51 -0.34
N HIS A 132 -19.29 -19.70 0.12
CA HIS A 132 -19.23 -18.23 0.05
C HIS A 132 -18.44 -17.59 1.21
N ASN A 133 -18.03 -18.34 2.23
CA ASN A 133 -17.32 -17.81 3.40
C ASN A 133 -15.94 -18.49 3.59
N PRO A 134 -14.93 -18.11 2.80
CA PRO A 134 -13.60 -18.67 2.94
C PRO A 134 -12.97 -18.21 4.27
N ARG A 135 -12.39 -19.14 5.03
CA ARG A 135 -11.74 -18.88 6.32
C ARG A 135 -10.37 -18.22 6.18
N ASN A 136 -9.71 -18.39 5.03
CA ASN A 136 -8.38 -17.90 4.77
C ASN A 136 -8.19 -17.61 3.27
N PHE A 137 -7.06 -16.99 2.94
CA PHE A 137 -6.75 -16.62 1.54
C PHE A 137 -6.64 -17.85 0.62
N LYS A 138 -6.10 -18.98 1.11
CA LYS A 138 -5.97 -20.20 0.29
C LYS A 138 -7.34 -20.74 -0.13
N GLU A 139 -8.29 -20.83 0.81
CA GLU A 139 -9.66 -21.22 0.50
C GLU A 139 -10.31 -20.25 -0.49
N LEU A 140 -10.14 -18.94 -0.29
CA LEU A 140 -10.65 -17.93 -1.22
C LEU A 140 -10.11 -18.15 -2.64
N ALA A 141 -8.80 -18.36 -2.78
CA ALA A 141 -8.16 -18.56 -4.08
C ALA A 141 -8.65 -19.86 -4.74
N TYR A 142 -8.69 -20.95 -4.01
CA TYR A 142 -9.14 -22.26 -4.53
C TYR A 142 -10.61 -22.26 -4.95
N ASN A 143 -11.48 -21.59 -4.18
CA ASN A 143 -12.89 -21.46 -4.50
C ASN A 143 -13.14 -20.67 -5.79
N ASN A 144 -12.30 -19.69 -6.08
CA ASN A 144 -12.50 -18.80 -7.24
C ASN A 144 -11.78 -19.30 -8.50
N TYR A 145 -10.63 -19.99 -8.39
CA TYR A 145 -9.76 -20.28 -9.53
C TYR A 145 -9.33 -21.74 -9.67
N GLY A 146 -9.78 -22.62 -8.77
CA GLY A 146 -9.27 -23.99 -8.69
C GLY A 146 -7.85 -24.04 -8.10
N LYS A 147 -7.42 -25.24 -7.78
CA LYS A 147 -6.15 -25.46 -7.06
C LYS A 147 -4.93 -25.20 -7.91
N THR A 148 -4.93 -25.67 -9.17
CA THR A 148 -3.74 -25.60 -10.05
C THR A 148 -3.41 -24.16 -10.38
N LEU A 149 -4.36 -23.38 -10.89
CA LEU A 149 -4.14 -21.98 -11.23
C LEU A 149 -3.75 -21.15 -10.01
N SER A 150 -4.45 -21.39 -8.88
CA SER A 150 -4.15 -20.69 -7.63
C SER A 150 -2.73 -20.95 -7.13
N ASN A 151 -2.26 -22.19 -7.16
CA ASN A 151 -0.91 -22.52 -6.71
C ASN A 151 0.17 -21.90 -7.61
N LEU A 152 -0.03 -21.91 -8.92
CA LEU A 152 0.96 -21.35 -9.86
C LEU A 152 1.15 -19.85 -9.67
N PHE A 153 0.07 -19.09 -9.51
CA PHE A 153 0.12 -17.63 -9.62
C PHE A 153 -0.24 -16.90 -8.31
N LEU A 154 -1.23 -17.38 -7.55
CA LEU A 154 -1.79 -16.62 -6.43
C LEU A 154 -1.15 -16.98 -5.09
N ILE A 155 -1.07 -18.28 -4.77
CA ILE A 155 -0.56 -18.74 -3.48
C ILE A 155 0.93 -18.41 -3.36
N ASN A 156 1.75 -18.83 -4.34
CA ASN A 156 3.18 -18.58 -4.31
C ASN A 156 3.51 -17.08 -4.22
N TYR A 157 2.86 -16.25 -5.04
CA TYR A 157 3.02 -14.80 -5.00
C TYR A 157 2.64 -14.22 -3.64
N THR A 158 1.49 -14.64 -3.10
CA THR A 158 0.96 -14.14 -1.83
C THR A 158 1.87 -14.54 -0.66
N GLU A 159 2.28 -15.80 -0.58
CA GLU A 159 3.20 -16.26 0.48
C GLU A 159 4.54 -15.54 0.41
N LYS A 160 5.08 -15.29 -0.79
CA LYS A 160 6.31 -14.51 -0.98
C LYS A 160 6.15 -13.06 -0.54
N LEU A 161 5.06 -12.40 -0.95
CA LEU A 161 4.79 -11.00 -0.60
C LEU A 161 4.54 -10.82 0.89
N TRP A 162 3.68 -11.65 1.49
CA TRP A 162 3.26 -11.50 2.88
C TRP A 162 4.19 -12.18 3.89
N GLY A 163 5.06 -13.10 3.46
CA GLY A 163 5.98 -13.85 4.31
C GLY A 163 5.27 -14.76 5.30
N GLU A 164 4.07 -15.25 4.94
CA GLU A 164 3.23 -16.11 5.75
C GLU A 164 2.50 -17.11 4.85
N GLN A 165 2.17 -18.28 5.37
CA GLN A 165 1.42 -19.29 4.62
C GLN A 165 0.00 -18.79 4.29
N ALA A 166 -0.46 -19.07 3.09
CA ALA A 166 -1.78 -18.63 2.61
C ALA A 166 -2.95 -19.20 3.44
N THR A 167 -2.73 -20.31 4.16
CA THR A 167 -3.68 -20.87 5.12
C THR A 167 -3.86 -20.05 6.39
N ASN A 168 -2.85 -19.26 6.75
CA ASN A 168 -2.86 -18.42 7.95
C ASN A 168 -3.31 -16.98 7.64
N LEU A 169 -3.29 -16.59 6.37
CA LEU A 169 -3.64 -15.24 5.94
C LEU A 169 -5.15 -15.07 5.82
N ASP A 170 -5.66 -13.96 6.31
CA ASP A 170 -7.07 -13.60 6.20
C ASP A 170 -7.47 -13.37 4.73
N ALA A 171 -8.69 -13.77 4.34
CA ALA A 171 -9.19 -13.60 2.98
C ALA A 171 -9.24 -12.13 2.53
N SER A 172 -9.37 -11.18 3.47
CA SER A 172 -9.43 -9.74 3.19
C SER A 172 -8.15 -9.14 2.61
N ILE A 173 -6.98 -9.84 2.70
CA ILE A 173 -5.73 -9.38 2.08
C ILE A 173 -5.85 -9.22 0.57
N SER A 174 -6.80 -9.91 -0.06
CA SER A 174 -7.11 -9.76 -1.49
C SER A 174 -7.52 -8.33 -1.85
N GLY A 175 -8.01 -7.54 -0.88
CA GLY A 175 -8.47 -6.17 -1.09
C GLY A 175 -9.56 -6.06 -2.15
N GLY A 176 -10.31 -7.16 -2.40
CA GLY A 176 -11.31 -7.26 -3.47
C GLY A 176 -10.73 -7.45 -4.87
N ARG A 177 -9.41 -7.58 -5.04
CA ARG A 177 -8.75 -7.77 -6.34
C ARG A 177 -9.12 -9.09 -7.01
N LEU A 178 -9.52 -10.10 -6.22
CA LEU A 178 -9.93 -11.41 -6.71
C LEU A 178 -11.45 -11.51 -6.99
N LYS A 179 -12.21 -10.43 -6.82
CA LYS A 179 -13.63 -10.43 -7.17
C LYS A 179 -13.81 -10.27 -8.68
N ASN A 180 -14.74 -11.04 -9.26
CA ASN A 180 -15.13 -10.97 -10.69
C ASN A 180 -14.05 -11.43 -11.70
N LEU A 181 -13.07 -12.21 -11.28
CA LEU A 181 -12.06 -12.83 -12.18
C LEU A 181 -12.33 -14.34 -12.38
N ASP A 182 -13.44 -14.84 -11.86
CA ASP A 182 -13.86 -16.23 -12.07
C ASP A 182 -14.35 -16.47 -13.51
N LEU A 183 -14.24 -17.73 -13.95
CA LEU A 183 -14.60 -18.14 -15.32
C LEU A 183 -16.07 -17.87 -15.64
N TYR A 184 -16.96 -17.97 -14.65
CA TYR A 184 -18.39 -17.68 -14.80
C TYR A 184 -18.62 -16.20 -15.08
N SER A 185 -17.97 -15.31 -14.35
CA SER A 185 -18.04 -13.86 -14.63
C SER A 185 -17.48 -13.51 -16.00
N ILE A 186 -16.38 -14.18 -16.43
CA ILE A 186 -15.79 -14.00 -17.75
C ILE A 186 -16.73 -14.53 -18.85
N LEU A 187 -17.27 -15.73 -18.72
CA LEU A 187 -18.22 -16.30 -19.67
C LEU A 187 -19.53 -15.49 -19.73
N LYS A 188 -20.06 -15.08 -18.58
CA LYS A 188 -21.23 -14.24 -18.48
C LYS A 188 -21.02 -12.89 -19.17
N ASN A 189 -19.86 -12.27 -19.00
CA ASN A 189 -19.53 -11.01 -19.65
C ASN A 189 -19.31 -11.16 -21.16
N LEU A 190 -18.77 -12.30 -21.63
CA LEU A 190 -18.66 -12.63 -23.05
C LEU A 190 -20.03 -12.83 -23.69
N ILE A 191 -20.96 -13.53 -23.01
CA ILE A 191 -22.31 -13.81 -23.51
C ILE A 191 -23.21 -12.54 -23.47
N LEU A 192 -23.05 -11.71 -22.42
CA LEU A 192 -23.89 -10.53 -22.22
C LEU A 192 -23.35 -9.24 -22.86
N ASN A 193 -22.21 -9.31 -23.55
CA ASN A 193 -21.55 -8.14 -24.17
C ASN A 193 -21.40 -6.93 -23.22
N LYS A 194 -21.37 -7.16 -21.91
CA LYS A 194 -21.20 -6.10 -20.90
C LYS A 194 -19.71 -5.81 -20.69
N LYS A 195 -19.32 -4.61 -21.10
CA LYS A 195 -17.98 -4.02 -20.85
C LYS A 195 -17.77 -3.63 -19.38
N ASP A 196 -18.23 -4.42 -18.41
CA ASP A 196 -18.14 -4.09 -16.98
C ASP A 196 -16.86 -4.55 -16.29
N ALA A 197 -15.82 -4.92 -17.05
CA ALA A 197 -14.48 -5.14 -16.50
C ALA A 197 -13.73 -3.82 -16.24
N LYS A 198 -14.42 -2.80 -15.71
CA LYS A 198 -13.93 -1.41 -15.64
C LYS A 198 -12.79 -1.15 -14.66
N HIS A 199 -12.35 -2.07 -13.78
CA HIS A 199 -11.54 -1.63 -12.64
C HIS A 199 -10.36 -2.49 -12.16
N ILE A 200 -9.87 -3.48 -12.89
CA ILE A 200 -8.73 -4.28 -12.41
C ILE A 200 -7.44 -4.01 -13.19
N ASP A 201 -7.53 -3.75 -14.49
CA ASP A 201 -6.39 -3.37 -15.33
C ASP A 201 -6.79 -2.25 -16.32
N GLY A 202 -7.71 -1.41 -15.88
CA GLY A 202 -8.12 -0.24 -16.63
C GLY A 202 -7.23 0.96 -16.35
N ASP A 203 -7.60 2.04 -16.99
CA ASP A 203 -7.01 3.35 -16.77
C ASP A 203 -7.01 3.73 -15.29
N PHE A 204 -5.94 4.36 -14.85
CA PHE A 204 -5.83 4.93 -13.52
C PHE A 204 -5.33 6.37 -13.60
N LEU A 205 -5.55 7.13 -12.55
CA LEU A 205 -5.03 8.48 -12.45
C LEU A 205 -3.65 8.46 -11.79
N TYR A 206 -2.76 9.30 -12.30
CA TYR A 206 -1.41 9.41 -11.76
C TYR A 206 -0.87 10.84 -11.89
N PRO A 207 -0.29 11.39 -10.80
CA PRO A 207 0.27 12.73 -10.84
C PRO A 207 1.52 12.80 -11.71
N LYS A 208 1.66 13.88 -12.45
CA LYS A 208 2.71 14.13 -13.44
C LYS A 208 4.14 13.94 -12.88
N TYR A 209 4.36 14.36 -11.63
CA TYR A 209 5.65 14.31 -10.96
C TYR A 209 5.72 13.27 -9.83
N GLY A 210 4.98 12.18 -9.98
CA GLY A 210 4.95 11.08 -9.04
C GLY A 210 3.83 11.17 -8.01
N PHE A 211 3.53 10.03 -7.37
CA PHE A 211 2.38 9.87 -6.50
C PHE A 211 2.44 10.77 -5.25
N GLY A 212 3.65 11.04 -4.74
CA GLY A 212 3.88 11.93 -3.61
C GLY A 212 3.46 13.38 -3.86
N THR A 213 3.27 13.79 -5.12
CA THR A 213 2.77 15.13 -5.48
C THR A 213 1.45 15.44 -4.80
N ILE A 214 0.58 14.45 -4.59
CA ILE A 214 -0.69 14.63 -3.88
C ILE A 214 -0.44 15.24 -2.50
N PHE A 215 0.48 14.66 -1.74
CA PHE A 215 0.76 15.06 -0.35
C PHE A 215 1.59 16.33 -0.28
N ASN A 216 2.50 16.53 -1.21
CA ASN A 216 3.26 17.77 -1.32
C ASN A 216 2.35 18.96 -1.65
N THR A 217 1.37 18.78 -2.56
CA THR A 217 0.39 19.84 -2.87
C THR A 217 -0.52 20.12 -1.68
N ILE A 218 -0.94 19.09 -0.93
CA ILE A 218 -1.66 19.33 0.33
C ILE A 218 -0.79 20.16 1.27
N LEU A 219 0.47 19.75 1.52
CA LEU A 219 1.37 20.48 2.41
C LEU A 219 1.52 21.95 2.02
N GLN A 220 1.66 22.25 0.72
CA GLN A 220 1.75 23.62 0.23
C GLN A 220 0.50 24.47 0.53
N ASN A 221 -0.66 23.83 0.62
CA ASN A 221 -1.93 24.49 0.90
C ASN A 221 -2.26 24.56 2.41
N LEU A 222 -1.48 23.91 3.28
CA LEU A 222 -1.64 23.99 4.73
C LEU A 222 -0.89 25.20 5.30
N ASP A 223 -1.32 25.66 6.46
CA ASP A 223 -0.59 26.64 7.26
C ASP A 223 0.73 26.01 7.73
N GLN A 224 1.87 26.53 7.25
CA GLN A 224 3.19 25.91 7.48
C GLN A 224 3.55 25.81 8.97
N GLU A 225 3.12 26.76 9.78
CA GLU A 225 3.29 26.79 11.24
C GLU A 225 2.56 25.65 11.97
N LYS A 226 1.56 25.02 11.30
CA LYS A 226 0.78 23.90 11.83
C LYS A 226 1.34 22.53 11.42
N VAL A 227 2.53 22.49 10.81
CA VAL A 227 3.17 21.25 10.37
C VAL A 227 4.60 21.18 10.88
N SER A 228 4.87 20.24 11.76
CA SER A 228 6.20 19.99 12.31
C SER A 228 6.81 18.73 11.69
N LEU A 229 7.78 18.93 10.78
CA LEU A 229 8.61 17.85 10.24
C LEU A 229 9.79 17.56 11.15
N LYS A 230 10.43 16.39 11.02
CA LYS A 230 11.53 15.90 11.88
C LYS A 230 11.16 15.91 13.39
N THR A 231 9.87 15.73 13.68
CA THR A 231 9.31 15.85 15.03
C THR A 231 8.63 14.54 15.44
N PRO A 232 9.42 13.50 15.79
CA PRO A 232 8.85 12.23 16.23
C PRO A 232 8.24 12.36 17.62
N ILE A 233 7.08 11.70 17.80
CA ILE A 233 6.41 11.56 19.08
C ILE A 233 7.16 10.52 19.92
N LYS A 234 7.48 10.86 21.17
CA LYS A 234 8.16 9.97 22.12
C LYS A 234 7.18 9.25 23.04
N ASN A 235 6.25 9.99 23.64
CA ASN A 235 5.23 9.46 24.55
C ASN A 235 3.86 10.09 24.27
N ILE A 236 2.81 9.34 24.60
CA ILE A 236 1.42 9.78 24.60
C ILE A 236 0.89 9.60 26.02
N ILE A 237 0.73 10.71 26.74
CA ILE A 237 0.42 10.73 28.17
C ILE A 237 -1.09 10.82 28.34
N HIS A 238 -1.66 9.81 29.00
CA HIS A 238 -3.09 9.75 29.27
C HIS A 238 -3.40 9.59 30.76
N ASP A 239 -4.53 10.10 31.17
CA ASP A 239 -5.10 9.93 32.49
C ASP A 239 -6.62 9.71 32.36
N ASN A 240 -7.18 8.79 33.14
CA ASN A 240 -8.62 8.49 33.17
C ASN A 240 -9.24 8.29 31.77
N ASN A 241 -8.53 7.55 30.89
CA ASN A 241 -8.91 7.30 29.49
C ASN A 241 -9.05 8.59 28.63
N ILE A 242 -8.29 9.61 28.93
CA ILE A 242 -8.18 10.84 28.14
C ILE A 242 -6.70 11.14 27.93
N ILE A 243 -6.25 11.31 26.69
CA ILE A 243 -4.91 11.81 26.40
C ILE A 243 -4.86 13.27 26.84
N LYS A 244 -3.88 13.59 27.67
CA LYS A 244 -3.64 14.93 28.21
C LYS A 244 -2.52 15.64 27.46
N LYS A 245 -1.46 14.90 27.14
CA LYS A 245 -0.28 15.47 26.51
C LYS A 245 0.35 14.50 25.53
N ILE A 246 1.06 15.05 24.55
CA ILE A 246 2.07 14.35 23.77
C ILE A 246 3.45 14.89 24.16
N LYS A 247 4.44 14.00 24.21
CA LYS A 247 5.83 14.36 24.45
C LYS A 247 6.62 14.13 23.18
N LEU A 248 7.31 15.15 22.73
CA LEU A 248 8.17 15.12 21.56
C LEU A 248 9.56 14.56 21.89
N ASN A 249 10.34 14.26 20.86
CA ASN A 249 11.68 13.68 21.05
C ASN A 249 12.68 14.67 21.72
N ASN A 250 12.46 15.97 21.56
CA ASN A 250 13.20 17.05 22.26
C ASN A 250 12.79 17.23 23.74
N ASN A 251 11.90 16.34 24.26
CA ASN A 251 11.30 16.34 25.58
C ASN A 251 10.26 17.46 25.83
N GLU A 252 9.89 18.24 24.84
CA GLU A 252 8.78 19.17 24.90
C GLU A 252 7.47 18.42 25.13
N GLU A 253 6.63 18.92 26.04
CA GLU A 253 5.30 18.40 26.32
C GLU A 253 4.23 19.40 25.81
N ILE A 254 3.29 18.88 25.05
CA ILE A 254 2.22 19.67 24.42
C ILE A 254 0.90 19.14 24.93
N ASP A 255 0.08 20.03 25.50
CA ASP A 255 -1.29 19.71 25.89
C ASP A 255 -2.15 19.42 24.66
N VAL A 256 -3.02 18.42 24.74
CA VAL A 256 -3.84 17.99 23.60
C VAL A 256 -5.31 17.85 23.95
N ASP A 257 -6.18 18.32 23.06
CA ASP A 257 -7.62 18.17 23.17
C ASP A 257 -8.10 16.91 22.44
N GLN A 258 -7.71 16.75 21.18
CA GLN A 258 -8.12 15.66 20.32
C GLN A 258 -6.91 15.10 19.56
N VAL A 259 -6.82 13.80 19.47
CA VAL A 259 -5.72 13.10 18.76
C VAL A 259 -6.27 12.30 17.57
N ILE A 260 -5.62 12.46 16.42
CA ILE A 260 -5.72 11.52 15.29
C ILE A 260 -4.37 10.83 15.15
N SER A 261 -4.32 9.55 15.45
CA SER A 261 -3.09 8.76 15.33
C SER A 261 -3.08 7.96 14.02
N THR A 262 -2.01 8.15 13.24
CA THR A 262 -1.71 7.34 12.06
C THR A 262 -0.50 6.43 12.28
N LEU A 263 0.02 6.42 13.51
CA LEU A 263 1.17 5.62 13.90
C LEU A 263 0.87 4.12 13.76
N PRO A 264 1.86 3.31 13.36
CA PRO A 264 1.72 1.85 13.42
C PRO A 264 1.27 1.41 14.82
N LEU A 265 0.31 0.49 14.89
CA LEU A 265 -0.32 0.04 16.12
C LEU A 265 0.67 -0.34 17.24
N PRO A 266 1.80 -1.06 16.97
CA PRO A 266 2.80 -1.34 17.98
C PRO A 266 3.51 -0.08 18.51
N ILE A 267 3.75 0.91 17.67
CA ILE A 267 4.37 2.16 18.07
C ILE A 267 3.43 2.92 19.00
N LEU A 268 2.17 3.09 18.61
CA LEU A 268 1.16 3.75 19.43
C LEU A 268 1.07 3.13 20.82
N ILE A 269 0.92 1.79 20.91
CA ILE A 269 0.74 1.10 22.21
C ILE A 269 1.99 1.20 23.08
N LYS A 270 3.22 1.16 22.49
CA LYS A 270 4.46 1.29 23.22
C LYS A 270 4.72 2.71 23.75
N GLN A 271 4.15 3.72 23.10
CA GLN A 271 4.32 5.13 23.48
C GLN A 271 3.32 5.59 24.55
N LEU A 272 2.29 4.80 24.89
CA LEU A 272 1.34 5.15 25.93
C LEU A 272 1.97 5.25 27.30
N THR A 273 1.64 6.30 28.05
CA THR A 273 2.06 6.53 29.44
C THR A 273 0.80 6.99 30.24
N PRO A 274 0.35 6.24 31.25
CA PRO A 274 0.84 4.92 31.70
C PRO A 274 0.81 3.83 30.63
N SER A 275 1.69 2.86 30.78
CA SER A 275 1.81 1.74 29.83
C SER A 275 0.52 0.94 29.70
N ALA A 276 0.20 0.50 28.49
CA ALA A 276 -0.89 -0.44 28.24
C ALA A 276 -0.73 -1.75 29.07
N PRO A 277 -1.84 -2.42 29.44
CA PRO A 277 -1.80 -3.68 30.17
C PRO A 277 -0.87 -4.72 29.53
N LYS A 278 -0.22 -5.56 30.33
CA LYS A 278 0.72 -6.59 29.86
C LYS A 278 0.11 -7.48 28.75
N ARG A 279 -1.18 -7.83 28.87
CA ARG A 279 -1.90 -8.62 27.88
C ARG A 279 -1.97 -7.92 26.53
N ILE A 280 -2.31 -6.63 26.50
CA ILE A 280 -2.38 -5.82 25.26
C ILE A 280 -1.00 -5.72 24.61
N LYS A 281 0.04 -5.44 25.41
CA LYS A 281 1.44 -5.40 24.91
C LYS A 281 1.86 -6.73 24.28
N ARG A 282 1.52 -7.88 24.90
CA ARG A 282 1.83 -9.20 24.36
C ARG A 282 1.14 -9.46 23.01
N ILE A 283 -0.15 -9.06 22.86
CA ILE A 283 -0.85 -9.19 21.58
C ILE A 283 -0.14 -8.35 20.51
N VAL A 284 0.18 -7.10 20.83
CA VAL A 284 0.80 -6.16 19.90
C VAL A 284 2.23 -6.57 19.52
N ASP A 285 3.01 -7.16 20.44
CA ASP A 285 4.35 -7.68 20.15
C ASP A 285 4.33 -8.89 19.19
N ASN A 286 3.22 -9.61 19.11
CA ASN A 286 3.04 -10.76 18.23
C ASN A 286 2.50 -10.40 16.83
N ILE A 287 1.96 -9.18 16.64
CA ILE A 287 1.54 -8.77 15.29
C ILE A 287 2.73 -8.47 14.40
N LYS A 288 2.61 -8.87 13.15
CA LYS A 288 3.69 -8.74 12.18
C LYS A 288 3.35 -7.71 11.11
N TYR A 289 4.38 -7.03 10.66
CA TYR A 289 4.36 -6.23 9.45
C TYR A 289 5.38 -6.78 8.47
N ARG A 290 5.07 -6.70 7.22
CA ARG A 290 6.00 -6.96 6.14
C ARG A 290 6.65 -5.64 5.73
N ASP A 291 7.95 -5.63 5.67
CA ASP A 291 8.74 -4.53 5.12
C ASP A 291 9.07 -4.81 3.66
N LEU A 292 9.42 -3.77 2.91
CA LEU A 292 9.94 -3.89 1.55
C LEU A 292 11.32 -3.23 1.47
N LYS A 293 12.22 -3.83 0.72
CA LYS A 293 13.39 -3.17 0.16
C LYS A 293 13.11 -2.87 -1.31
N LEU A 294 13.32 -1.62 -1.72
CA LEU A 294 13.19 -1.19 -3.10
C LEU A 294 14.59 -1.06 -3.70
N PHE A 295 14.93 -1.92 -4.64
CA PHE A 295 16.13 -1.82 -5.43
C PHE A 295 15.81 -1.00 -6.67
N ILE A 296 16.40 0.18 -6.77
CA ILE A 296 16.19 1.13 -7.86
C ILE A 296 17.39 1.05 -8.77
N LEU A 297 17.21 0.69 -10.03
CA LEU A 297 18.24 0.70 -11.04
C LEU A 297 17.99 1.87 -11.99
N PHE A 298 18.98 2.72 -12.18
CA PHE A 298 18.99 3.79 -13.18
C PHE A 298 19.63 3.26 -14.45
N LEU A 299 18.93 3.42 -15.57
CA LEU A 299 19.29 2.78 -16.83
C LEU A 299 19.54 3.81 -17.93
N ASP A 300 20.61 3.61 -18.70
CA ASP A 300 20.95 4.38 -19.90
C ASP A 300 20.25 3.78 -21.13
N LYS A 301 18.93 3.83 -21.09
CA LYS A 301 18.04 3.42 -22.18
C LYS A 301 16.71 4.14 -22.07
N GLU A 302 16.02 4.32 -23.17
CA GLU A 302 14.80 5.11 -23.22
C GLU A 302 13.66 4.50 -22.41
N SER A 303 13.49 3.16 -22.45
CA SER A 303 12.47 2.43 -21.72
C SER A 303 12.95 1.02 -21.38
N PHE A 304 12.38 0.46 -20.31
CA PHE A 304 12.59 -0.93 -19.92
C PHE A 304 11.51 -1.86 -20.48
N SER A 305 10.24 -1.43 -20.42
CA SER A 305 9.09 -2.16 -20.93
C SER A 305 7.88 -1.24 -21.13
N ASP A 306 6.86 -1.70 -21.85
CA ASP A 306 5.58 -0.95 -22.03
C ASP A 306 4.61 -1.20 -20.86
N ASN A 307 5.03 -1.91 -19.80
CA ASN A 307 4.16 -2.35 -18.75
C ASN A 307 4.27 -1.45 -17.51
N ALA A 308 3.12 -1.11 -16.91
CA ALA A 308 3.10 -0.38 -15.64
C ALA A 308 3.69 -1.19 -14.49
N SER A 309 3.60 -2.53 -14.55
CA SER A 309 4.22 -3.45 -13.59
C SER A 309 4.38 -4.85 -14.18
N LEU A 310 5.47 -5.51 -13.80
CA LEU A 310 5.70 -6.92 -14.02
C LEU A 310 5.66 -7.65 -12.68
N TYR A 311 4.87 -8.71 -12.58
CA TYR A 311 4.73 -9.54 -11.38
C TYR A 311 5.46 -10.85 -11.53
N PHE A 312 6.11 -11.33 -10.47
CA PHE A 312 6.95 -12.53 -10.45
C PHE A 312 6.44 -13.50 -9.38
N PRO A 313 5.56 -14.46 -9.72
CA PRO A 313 4.97 -15.39 -8.74
C PRO A 313 5.91 -16.53 -8.34
N GLU A 314 6.90 -16.88 -9.13
CA GLU A 314 7.80 -18.01 -8.88
C GLU A 314 8.58 -17.82 -7.58
N LYS A 315 8.68 -18.87 -6.76
CA LYS A 315 9.32 -18.82 -5.42
C LYS A 315 10.82 -18.61 -5.51
N GLU A 316 11.43 -19.08 -6.59
CA GLU A 316 12.86 -19.01 -6.86
C GLU A 316 13.33 -17.60 -7.18
N ILE A 317 12.43 -16.73 -7.62
CA ILE A 317 12.71 -15.33 -7.91
C ILE A 317 12.53 -14.51 -6.62
N LEU A 318 13.61 -13.87 -6.18
CA LEU A 318 13.69 -13.17 -4.89
C LEU A 318 12.67 -12.02 -4.73
N PHE A 319 12.38 -11.33 -5.82
CA PHE A 319 11.49 -10.16 -5.83
C PHE A 319 10.09 -10.51 -6.31
N THR A 320 9.12 -9.65 -5.97
CA THR A 320 7.71 -9.87 -6.31
C THR A 320 7.24 -9.05 -7.49
N ARG A 321 7.85 -7.86 -7.71
CA ARG A 321 7.39 -6.92 -8.73
C ARG A 321 8.52 -6.04 -9.21
N ILE A 322 8.49 -5.74 -10.51
CA ILE A 322 9.24 -4.64 -11.12
C ILE A 322 8.24 -3.63 -11.67
N TYR A 323 8.51 -2.36 -11.48
CA TYR A 323 7.78 -1.29 -12.17
C TYR A 323 8.72 -0.22 -12.68
N GLU A 324 8.34 0.39 -13.79
CA GLU A 324 9.02 1.49 -14.44
C GLU A 324 8.24 2.78 -14.17
N PRO A 325 8.76 3.72 -13.35
CA PRO A 325 8.07 4.98 -13.08
C PRO A 325 7.70 5.76 -14.32
N LYS A 326 8.56 5.77 -15.35
CA LYS A 326 8.36 6.47 -16.61
C LYS A 326 7.09 6.03 -17.36
N ASN A 327 6.66 4.76 -17.21
CA ASN A 327 5.41 4.25 -17.81
C ASN A 327 4.13 4.80 -17.17
N ARG A 328 4.26 5.55 -16.07
CA ARG A 328 3.14 6.25 -15.43
C ARG A 328 3.14 7.72 -15.75
N SER A 329 4.33 8.30 -15.92
CA SER A 329 4.53 9.66 -16.39
C SER A 329 5.91 9.82 -16.99
N SER A 330 5.98 10.38 -18.19
CA SER A 330 7.25 10.67 -18.87
C SER A 330 8.15 11.64 -18.10
N TYR A 331 7.61 12.34 -17.13
CA TYR A 331 8.36 13.25 -16.24
C TYR A 331 9.11 12.54 -15.12
N MET A 332 8.93 11.22 -14.96
CA MET A 332 9.58 10.46 -13.89
C MET A 332 11.06 10.15 -14.18
N SER A 333 11.54 10.33 -15.38
CA SER A 333 12.93 10.11 -15.76
C SER A 333 13.38 11.09 -16.85
N PRO A 334 14.69 11.32 -17.01
CA PRO A 334 15.23 12.05 -18.15
C PRO A 334 14.81 11.43 -19.48
N ARG A 335 14.78 12.20 -20.55
CA ARG A 335 14.19 11.79 -21.85
C ARG A 335 14.73 10.45 -22.39
N ASN A 336 16.04 10.30 -22.47
CA ASN A 336 16.68 9.11 -23.06
C ASN A 336 17.11 8.07 -22.01
N LYS A 337 16.63 8.22 -20.76
CA LYS A 337 16.97 7.34 -19.65
C LYS A 337 15.70 6.86 -18.97
N THR A 338 15.82 5.76 -18.25
CA THR A 338 14.72 5.29 -17.42
C THR A 338 15.23 4.76 -16.08
N SER A 339 14.32 4.39 -15.22
CA SER A 339 14.61 3.69 -13.98
C SER A 339 13.61 2.58 -13.77
N ILE A 340 14.05 1.51 -13.13
CA ILE A 340 13.18 0.44 -12.66
C ILE A 340 13.27 0.31 -11.16
N VAL A 341 12.16 -0.03 -10.53
CA VAL A 341 12.09 -0.28 -9.10
C VAL A 341 11.66 -1.73 -8.89
N ILE A 342 12.52 -2.47 -8.20
CA ILE A 342 12.34 -3.88 -7.90
C ILE A 342 11.94 -4.03 -6.43
N GLU A 343 10.77 -4.61 -6.17
CA GLU A 343 10.25 -4.80 -4.82
C GLU A 343 10.65 -6.16 -4.25
N VAL A 344 11.48 -6.13 -3.21
CA VAL A 344 11.93 -7.30 -2.46
C VAL A 344 11.24 -7.28 -1.08
N PRO A 345 10.26 -8.17 -0.83
CA PRO A 345 9.64 -8.26 0.47
C PRO A 345 10.61 -8.84 1.50
N CYS A 346 10.72 -8.23 2.67
CA CYS A 346 11.59 -8.69 3.73
C CYS A 346 10.91 -8.71 5.10
N SER A 347 11.47 -9.47 6.03
CA SER A 347 11.09 -9.43 7.44
C SER A 347 11.95 -8.39 8.16
N ARG A 348 11.41 -7.79 9.19
CA ARG A 348 12.01 -6.68 9.93
C ARG A 348 13.38 -6.94 10.55
N SER A 349 13.77 -8.20 10.70
CA SER A 349 15.06 -8.61 11.26
C SER A 349 16.25 -8.51 10.28
N ILE A 350 16.00 -8.21 9.00
CA ILE A 350 17.04 -8.12 7.97
C ILE A 350 17.39 -6.63 7.77
N ASN A 351 18.09 -6.05 8.74
CA ASN A 351 18.67 -4.70 8.64
C ASN A 351 20.18 -4.76 8.42
N ASP A 352 20.67 -5.77 7.70
CA ASP A 352 22.09 -5.89 7.40
C ASP A 352 22.36 -5.38 5.99
N ASP A 353 23.05 -4.23 5.88
CA ASP A 353 23.44 -3.63 4.59
C ASP A 353 24.37 -4.56 3.78
N SER A 354 25.04 -5.53 4.44
CA SER A 354 25.85 -6.56 3.80
C SER A 354 25.02 -7.45 2.86
N ASP A 355 23.74 -7.66 3.19
CA ASP A 355 22.80 -8.43 2.39
C ASP A 355 22.34 -7.68 1.12
N ASP A 356 22.32 -6.35 1.15
CA ASP A 356 21.83 -5.54 0.02
C ASP A 356 22.70 -5.66 -1.22
N THR A 357 24.02 -5.74 -1.05
CA THR A 357 24.95 -5.94 -2.19
C THR A 357 24.76 -7.32 -2.83
N LYS A 358 24.55 -8.35 -2.03
CA LYS A 358 24.28 -9.70 -2.52
C LYS A 358 22.95 -9.74 -3.28
N ILE A 359 21.89 -9.21 -2.68
CA ILE A 359 20.55 -9.12 -3.30
C ILE A 359 20.61 -8.34 -4.61
N TYR A 360 21.34 -7.22 -4.65
CA TYR A 360 21.53 -6.46 -5.89
C TYR A 360 22.23 -7.29 -6.98
N ASN A 361 23.28 -8.03 -6.63
CA ASN A 361 24.00 -8.87 -7.58
C ASN A 361 23.12 -10.00 -8.11
N ASP A 362 22.29 -10.62 -7.29
CA ASP A 362 21.32 -11.65 -7.68
C ASP A 362 20.26 -11.06 -8.64
N ILE A 363 19.71 -9.88 -8.32
CA ILE A 363 18.79 -9.15 -9.20
C ILE A 363 19.43 -8.81 -10.54
N LYS A 364 20.63 -8.23 -10.51
CA LYS A 364 21.40 -7.87 -11.72
C LYS A 364 21.63 -9.09 -12.60
N SER A 365 22.10 -10.17 -12.01
CA SER A 365 22.37 -11.43 -12.73
C SER A 365 21.09 -12.00 -13.36
N PHE A 366 19.97 -11.99 -12.63
CA PHE A 366 18.67 -12.41 -13.15
C PHE A 366 18.26 -11.57 -14.36
N LEU A 367 18.30 -10.24 -14.25
CA LEU A 367 17.86 -9.34 -15.32
C LEU A 367 18.72 -9.49 -16.58
N ILE A 368 20.04 -9.68 -16.44
CA ILE A 368 20.95 -9.88 -17.56
C ILE A 368 20.74 -11.26 -18.20
N ASN A 369 20.69 -12.33 -17.41
CA ASN A 369 20.50 -13.69 -17.88
C ASN A 369 19.17 -13.88 -18.62
N LYS A 370 18.11 -13.18 -18.16
CA LYS A 370 16.79 -13.17 -18.80
C LYS A 370 16.65 -12.12 -19.90
N LYS A 371 17.75 -11.44 -20.26
CA LYS A 371 17.83 -10.47 -21.36
C LYS A 371 16.86 -9.27 -21.20
N PHE A 372 16.54 -8.89 -19.98
CA PHE A 372 15.78 -7.67 -19.70
C PHE A 372 16.63 -6.42 -19.89
N ILE A 373 17.92 -6.50 -19.52
CA ILE A 373 18.92 -5.45 -19.64
C ILE A 373 20.29 -6.05 -19.95
N THR A 374 21.21 -5.19 -20.39
CA THR A 374 22.65 -5.51 -20.48
C THR A 374 23.41 -4.85 -19.32
N ALA A 375 24.64 -5.27 -19.06
CA ALA A 375 25.43 -4.76 -17.94
C ALA A 375 25.82 -3.29 -18.10
N ASP A 376 26.07 -2.87 -19.33
CA ASP A 376 26.44 -1.51 -19.72
C ASP A 376 25.26 -0.52 -19.69
N GLU A 377 24.03 -0.98 -19.74
CA GLU A 377 22.85 -0.15 -19.55
C GLU A 377 22.69 0.35 -18.10
N ILE A 378 23.34 -0.26 -17.11
CA ILE A 378 23.19 0.13 -15.70
C ILE A 378 24.09 1.32 -15.36
N ILE A 379 23.50 2.50 -15.12
CA ILE A 379 24.22 3.70 -14.68
C ILE A 379 24.63 3.57 -13.22
N ASN A 380 23.67 3.25 -12.33
CA ASN A 380 23.83 3.20 -10.88
C ASN A 380 22.63 2.49 -10.25
N TYR A 381 22.68 2.23 -8.94
CA TYR A 381 21.55 1.73 -8.19
C TYR A 381 21.44 2.40 -6.82
N LYS A 382 20.26 2.35 -6.22
CA LYS A 382 19.96 2.76 -4.84
C LYS A 382 19.08 1.72 -4.17
N VAL A 383 19.19 1.61 -2.87
CA VAL A 383 18.31 0.76 -2.05
C VAL A 383 17.56 1.63 -1.06
N LEU A 384 16.25 1.43 -0.96
CA LEU A 384 15.39 2.10 0.01
C LEU A 384 14.68 1.06 0.88
N SER A 385 14.73 1.26 2.19
CA SER A 385 13.97 0.45 3.14
C SER A 385 12.60 1.09 3.41
N MET A 386 11.54 0.31 3.25
CA MET A 386 10.17 0.71 3.46
C MET A 386 9.57 -0.09 4.63
N PRO A 387 9.71 0.42 5.86
CA PRO A 387 9.18 -0.26 7.04
C PRO A 387 7.65 -0.18 7.08
N PHE A 388 7.02 -1.16 7.70
CA PHE A 388 5.56 -1.23 7.87
C PHE A 388 4.76 -1.16 6.54
N ALA A 389 5.31 -1.70 5.45
CA ALA A 389 4.68 -1.62 4.14
C ALA A 389 3.31 -2.32 4.11
N TYR A 390 3.20 -3.49 4.76
CA TYR A 390 1.94 -4.25 4.85
C TYR A 390 1.72 -4.81 6.26
N PRO A 391 0.55 -4.59 6.89
CA PRO A 391 0.15 -5.35 8.07
C PRO A 391 -0.15 -6.79 7.66
N VAL A 392 0.47 -7.78 8.31
CA VAL A 392 0.23 -9.21 8.02
C VAL A 392 -1.08 -9.63 8.68
N LEU A 393 -2.17 -9.57 7.92
CA LEU A 393 -3.50 -9.91 8.39
C LEU A 393 -3.64 -11.43 8.49
N LYS A 394 -3.65 -11.95 9.71
CA LYS A 394 -3.89 -13.36 10.00
C LYS A 394 -5.33 -13.58 10.45
N SER A 395 -5.88 -14.74 10.12
CA SER A 395 -7.23 -15.13 10.51
C SER A 395 -7.42 -15.30 12.03
N ASP A 396 -6.33 -15.51 12.79
CA ASP A 396 -6.31 -15.71 14.23
C ASP A 396 -5.84 -14.49 15.06
N ASN A 397 -5.57 -13.35 14.43
CA ASN A 397 -5.15 -12.14 15.13
C ASN A 397 -6.26 -11.62 16.06
N ASN A 398 -6.05 -11.72 17.38
CA ASN A 398 -6.98 -11.20 18.37
C ASN A 398 -6.83 -9.68 18.59
N LEU A 399 -6.98 -8.91 17.52
CA LEU A 399 -6.84 -7.44 17.58
C LEU A 399 -8.05 -6.75 18.20
N THR A 400 -9.17 -7.44 18.34
CA THR A 400 -10.39 -6.91 18.96
C THR A 400 -10.10 -6.38 20.37
N GLU A 401 -9.29 -7.10 21.17
CA GLU A 401 -8.92 -6.65 22.52
C GLU A 401 -8.09 -5.35 22.48
N VAL A 402 -7.19 -5.22 21.51
CA VAL A 402 -6.35 -4.02 21.36
C VAL A 402 -7.22 -2.82 20.97
N PHE A 403 -8.11 -3.00 19.99
CA PHE A 403 -9.02 -1.93 19.58
C PHE A 403 -10.05 -1.57 20.67
N ASN A 404 -10.54 -2.55 21.43
CA ASN A 404 -11.39 -2.30 22.60
C ASN A 404 -10.65 -1.53 23.70
N PHE A 405 -9.35 -1.81 23.90
CA PHE A 405 -8.52 -1.04 24.84
C PHE A 405 -8.36 0.41 24.37
N ILE A 406 -7.99 0.64 23.10
CA ILE A 406 -7.84 1.99 22.54
C ILE A 406 -9.19 2.72 22.53
N GLY A 407 -10.29 2.03 22.22
CA GLY A 407 -11.64 2.59 22.17
C GLY A 407 -12.17 3.10 23.53
N LYS A 408 -11.52 2.74 24.65
CA LYS A 408 -11.80 3.34 25.95
C LYS A 408 -11.21 4.75 26.09
N ILE A 409 -10.18 5.08 25.31
CA ILE A 409 -9.58 6.42 25.30
C ILE A 409 -10.49 7.34 24.47
N LYS A 410 -11.08 8.33 25.11
CA LYS A 410 -12.19 9.10 24.56
C LYS A 410 -11.81 10.08 23.45
N ASN A 411 -10.58 10.60 23.48
CA ASN A 411 -10.14 11.67 22.58
C ASN A 411 -9.06 11.21 21.58
N ILE A 412 -9.09 9.92 21.16
CA ILE A 412 -8.22 9.40 20.11
C ILE A 412 -9.04 8.77 18.98
N ASN A 413 -8.65 9.05 17.75
CA ASN A 413 -9.13 8.37 16.55
C ASN A 413 -7.95 7.74 15.81
N LEU A 414 -8.15 6.54 15.28
CA LEU A 414 -7.15 5.86 14.46
C LEU A 414 -7.52 6.00 12.98
N ILE A 415 -6.54 6.37 12.15
CA ILE A 415 -6.69 6.37 10.70
C ILE A 415 -5.40 5.82 10.09
N GLY A 416 -5.52 4.91 9.15
CA GLY A 416 -4.37 4.48 8.38
C GLY A 416 -4.19 2.96 8.35
N ARG A 417 -3.55 2.51 7.29
CA ARG A 417 -3.29 1.08 7.06
C ARG A 417 -2.61 0.40 8.26
N SER A 418 -1.60 1.05 8.81
CA SER A 418 -0.82 0.49 9.92
C SER A 418 -1.46 0.76 11.29
N ALA A 419 -2.19 1.86 11.44
CA ALA A 419 -2.89 2.20 12.69
C ALA A 419 -4.14 1.33 12.90
N GLU A 420 -4.92 1.09 11.84
CA GLU A 420 -6.14 0.29 11.90
C GLU A 420 -5.89 -1.18 11.58
N PHE A 421 -4.65 -1.53 11.24
CA PHE A 421 -4.27 -2.88 10.83
C PHE A 421 -5.18 -3.43 9.72
N LYS A 422 -5.38 -2.66 8.65
CA LYS A 422 -6.25 -2.95 7.51
C LYS A 422 -5.57 -2.64 6.19
N TYR A 423 -5.92 -3.36 5.13
CA TYR A 423 -5.44 -3.07 3.79
C TYR A 423 -6.31 -1.97 3.17
N LEU A 424 -5.88 -0.70 3.29
CA LEU A 424 -6.59 0.49 2.83
C LEU A 424 -5.88 1.15 1.66
N HIS A 425 -6.64 1.67 0.71
CA HIS A 425 -6.13 2.49 -0.39
C HIS A 425 -6.21 3.99 -0.05
N VAL A 426 -5.56 4.83 -0.84
CA VAL A 426 -5.51 6.27 -0.57
C VAL A 426 -6.91 6.90 -0.54
N HIS A 427 -7.79 6.53 -1.48
CA HIS A 427 -9.18 7.04 -1.47
C HIS A 427 -9.96 6.63 -0.20
N ASP A 428 -9.69 5.44 0.37
CA ASP A 428 -10.30 5.02 1.63
C ASP A 428 -9.81 5.91 2.78
N LEU A 429 -8.51 6.25 2.80
CA LEU A 429 -7.92 7.12 3.82
C LEU A 429 -8.51 8.52 3.76
N PHE A 430 -8.67 9.11 2.57
CA PHE A 430 -9.33 10.40 2.41
C PHE A 430 -10.77 10.37 2.92
N ASN A 431 -11.55 9.35 2.51
CA ASN A 431 -12.93 9.21 2.93
C ASN A 431 -13.07 9.06 4.46
N ARG A 432 -12.22 8.22 5.08
CA ARG A 432 -12.18 8.04 6.54
C ARG A 432 -11.79 9.32 7.27
N SER A 433 -10.77 10.02 6.78
CA SER A 433 -10.35 11.31 7.33
C SER A 433 -11.49 12.34 7.29
N LYS A 434 -12.19 12.43 6.15
CA LYS A 434 -13.37 13.29 5.99
C LYS A 434 -14.46 12.99 7.02
N GLN A 435 -14.76 11.70 7.22
CA GLN A 435 -15.77 11.25 8.19
C GLN A 435 -15.36 11.56 9.64
N ILE A 436 -14.10 11.28 10.01
CA ILE A 436 -13.62 11.53 11.39
C ILE A 436 -13.56 13.02 11.68
N ILE A 437 -13.03 13.85 10.79
CA ILE A 437 -13.03 15.30 10.98
C ILE A 437 -14.46 15.81 11.14
N LYS A 438 -15.39 15.34 10.30
CA LYS A 438 -16.81 15.69 10.45
C LYS A 438 -17.36 15.29 11.83
N SER A 439 -17.07 14.07 12.29
CA SER A 439 -17.56 13.61 13.61
C SER A 439 -16.96 14.41 14.78
N ILE A 440 -15.69 14.87 14.66
CA ILE A 440 -15.05 15.73 15.66
C ILE A 440 -15.73 17.13 15.69
N ILE A 441 -16.18 17.60 14.54
CA ILE A 441 -16.86 18.90 14.39
C ILE A 441 -18.29 18.86 14.96
N ASP A 442 -18.99 17.74 14.76
CA ASP A 442 -20.39 17.57 15.13
C ASP A 442 -20.56 17.26 16.65
N ASN A 443 -19.47 16.86 17.36
CA ASN A 443 -19.43 16.59 18.81
C ASN A 443 -18.83 17.78 19.61
#